data_773b9fafd5d8f71f43d858af50a0b945
#
_entry.id   773b9fafd5d8f71f43d858af50a0b945
#
_cell.length_a   1.000
_cell.length_b   1.000
_cell.length_c   1.000
_cell.angle_alpha   90.00
_cell.angle_beta   90.00
_cell.angle_gamma   90.00
#
_symmetry.space_group_name_H-M   'P 1'
#
loop_
_entity.id
_entity.type
_entity.pdbx_description
1 polymer ?
#
loop_
_entity_poly.entity_id
_entity_poly.type
_entity_poly.pdbx_seq_one_letter_code
_entity_poly.pdbx_strand_id
1 'polypeptide(L)'
;MTSARSRRLTGVLAVAALSATGLALASPSVSAVQNGPMIDIQLLSFNDFHGNLEPPSGSSGRLVTGHALDDGDVDRDGVTNEPIDVTTNVGGVEYLATHLEELRAGRPYTATVAAGDIVGASPLLSAAFHDEPTIEAMNALGLDVTSVGNHEFDEGYKELQRLDAGGCLDDGDGAANQDSCPGGKSFAGANFPFLAANVTYAGTDETILPPYYVKSFKGAKIGFIGMTLEATPDIVTQAGVEGLEFKDEVETANALVPILKEQGVNAIVVLVHEGGFPTSKQSWTDRNGKTWSVNAEYDYTCDNGGSVSGPIVDISKNLSPAIDMVISGHTHSPYVCNIPDPAGQQRMVTSASSFGRLVTETTLTYDRRTQDIVRSSVEGSNVMVTRDRARDAAQTEIINRYKTLVAPIANRVIGNVATDVTRTTNAAGESQLGDLIADAQLADPSVVTGGQEPVIAFMNPGGIRADLSAGEVTYEEAFTVQPFNNYLVSMDLTGAQVKQLLKEQVTGANAASSKILQVSEGFSYTWSADGTISNVMLDGAAVADGTTYRIVTNNFLSDGGDGFPTFKAGQNKYFGGLDIDAFANYLEANSPYTPGALTRITKQ
;
A
#
# COMPACT_ATOMS: atom_id res chain seq x y z
N MET A 1 32.97 90.51 12.99
CA MET A 1 32.39 91.55 13.88
C MET A 1 31.13 90.95 14.50
N THR A 2 31.16 90.77 15.81
CA THR A 2 30.07 90.87 16.81
C THR A 2 28.86 89.94 16.62
N SER A 3 28.68 89.06 17.52
CA SER A 3 28.28 89.06 18.93
C SER A 3 26.88 88.44 19.13
N ALA A 4 26.93 87.39 19.83
CA ALA A 4 26.05 86.89 20.92
C ALA A 4 24.64 87.43 21.11
N ARG A 5 23.69 86.56 21.38
CA ARG A 5 22.99 86.46 22.67
C ARG A 5 21.95 85.31 22.73
N SER A 6 22.03 84.57 23.79
CA SER A 6 21.13 83.57 24.29
C SER A 6 19.71 84.09 24.57
N ARG A 7 18.68 83.27 24.45
CA ARG A 7 17.54 83.21 25.38
C ARG A 7 16.97 81.78 25.46
N ARG A 8 16.90 81.30 26.68
CA ARG A 8 16.15 80.12 27.12
C ARG A 8 14.65 80.43 27.05
N LEU A 9 13.86 79.47 26.64
CA LEU A 9 12.49 79.29 27.16
C LEU A 9 12.13 77.83 27.16
N THR A 10 11.65 77.44 28.32
CA THR A 10 11.06 76.17 28.74
C THR A 10 9.75 75.85 28.01
N GLY A 11 9.47 74.57 27.80
CA GLY A 11 8.09 74.16 27.65
C GLY A 11 7.82 72.84 26.98
N VAL A 12 7.44 71.87 27.79
CA VAL A 12 6.48 70.76 27.55
C VAL A 12 6.94 69.57 26.78
N LEU A 13 7.15 68.46 27.53
CA LEU A 13 7.21 67.09 27.03
C LEU A 13 5.83 66.65 26.48
N ALA A 14 5.79 66.18 25.24
CA ALA A 14 4.76 65.30 24.74
C ALA A 14 5.40 63.94 24.43
N VAL A 15 5.09 62.96 25.26
CA VAL A 15 5.49 61.54 25.05
C VAL A 15 4.60 60.96 23.96
N ALA A 16 5.11 60.80 22.77
CA ALA A 16 4.50 59.96 21.73
C ALA A 16 5.07 58.56 21.87
N ALA A 17 4.28 57.60 22.35
CA ALA A 17 4.58 56.18 22.37
C ALA A 17 4.50 55.65 20.92
N LEU A 18 5.64 55.42 20.27
CA LEU A 18 5.71 54.59 19.09
C LEU A 18 5.74 53.13 19.53
N SER A 19 4.64 52.43 19.30
CA SER A 19 4.58 50.98 19.37
C SER A 19 5.34 50.41 18.15
N ALA A 20 6.57 50.00 18.34
CA ALA A 20 7.32 49.21 17.40
C ALA A 20 6.82 47.75 17.48
N THR A 21 5.96 47.36 16.55
CA THR A 21 5.69 45.96 16.27
C THR A 21 6.95 45.36 15.63
N GLY A 22 7.79 44.74 16.46
CA GLY A 22 8.89 43.92 16.00
C GLY A 22 8.34 42.67 15.34
N LEU A 23 8.43 42.55 14.01
CA LEU A 23 8.42 41.26 13.35
C LEU A 23 9.67 40.51 13.85
N ALA A 24 9.47 39.56 14.74
CA ALA A 24 10.47 38.54 15.01
C ALA A 24 10.55 37.64 13.78
N LEU A 25 11.51 37.86 12.92
CA LEU A 25 11.97 36.88 11.95
C LEU A 25 12.52 35.70 12.79
N ALA A 26 11.76 34.62 12.86
CA ALA A 26 12.26 33.37 13.38
C ALA A 26 13.41 32.92 12.45
N SER A 27 14.63 33.12 12.89
CA SER A 27 15.80 32.51 12.26
C SER A 27 15.62 30.99 12.36
N PRO A 28 15.80 30.23 11.29
CA PRO A 28 15.81 28.78 11.40
C PRO A 28 16.92 28.42 12.39
N SER A 29 16.55 27.72 13.45
CA SER A 29 17.50 27.15 14.40
C SER A 29 18.31 26.09 13.67
N VAL A 30 19.48 26.42 13.20
CA VAL A 30 20.48 25.45 12.75
C VAL A 30 20.78 24.58 13.96
N SER A 31 20.29 23.33 13.96
CA SER A 31 20.60 22.36 15.01
C SER A 31 22.14 22.21 15.08
N ALA A 32 22.70 22.58 16.22
CA ALA A 32 24.15 22.45 16.43
C ALA A 32 24.53 20.96 16.32
N VAL A 33 25.56 20.65 15.54
CA VAL A 33 26.13 19.31 15.42
C VAL A 33 26.46 18.79 16.82
N GLN A 34 25.73 17.77 17.27
CA GLN A 34 25.92 17.21 18.60
C GLN A 34 27.29 16.50 18.69
N ASN A 35 28.16 16.97 19.58
CA ASN A 35 29.46 16.37 19.85
C ASN A 35 29.47 15.56 21.17
N GLY A 36 28.32 15.38 21.80
CA GLY A 36 28.16 14.62 23.05
C GLY A 36 28.16 13.09 22.83
N PRO A 37 28.03 12.32 23.93
CA PRO A 37 27.85 10.86 23.83
C PRO A 37 26.51 10.46 23.24
N MET A 38 25.49 11.32 23.28
CA MET A 38 24.15 11.12 22.72
C MET A 38 24.01 11.93 21.44
N ILE A 39 23.37 11.34 20.44
CA ILE A 39 22.93 12.02 19.22
C ILE A 39 21.48 11.65 18.91
N ASP A 40 20.73 12.63 18.44
CA ASP A 40 19.38 12.38 17.97
C ASP A 40 19.40 12.06 16.48
N ILE A 41 18.74 10.98 16.12
CA ILE A 41 18.60 10.50 14.74
C ILE A 41 17.11 10.51 14.40
N GLN A 42 16.81 10.92 13.19
CA GLN A 42 15.45 10.90 12.64
C GLN A 42 15.35 9.78 11.60
N LEU A 43 14.29 8.98 11.71
CA LEU A 43 13.87 8.07 10.66
C LEU A 43 12.56 8.59 10.06
N LEU A 44 12.53 8.74 8.74
CA LEU A 44 11.32 9.05 7.98
C LEU A 44 10.96 7.78 7.22
N SER A 45 9.81 7.18 7.53
CA SER A 45 9.42 5.92 6.91
C SER A 45 8.07 5.99 6.25
N PHE A 46 7.91 5.22 5.17
CA PHE A 46 6.65 4.94 4.50
C PHE A 46 6.64 3.49 4.03
N ASN A 47 5.52 3.03 3.52
CA ASN A 47 5.31 1.67 3.02
C ASN A 47 4.21 1.67 1.97
N ASP A 48 4.10 0.56 1.21
CA ASP A 48 2.98 0.33 0.29
C ASP A 48 2.75 1.53 -0.66
N PHE A 49 3.82 2.01 -1.29
CA PHE A 49 3.73 3.16 -2.20
C PHE A 49 3.04 2.78 -3.51
N HIS A 50 3.26 1.56 -4.01
CA HIS A 50 2.61 1.00 -5.18
C HIS A 50 2.60 1.95 -6.38
N GLY A 51 3.74 2.48 -6.76
CA GLY A 51 3.86 3.31 -7.96
C GLY A 51 2.95 4.55 -8.02
N ASN A 52 2.36 5.00 -6.91
CA ASN A 52 1.44 6.12 -6.87
C ASN A 52 2.15 7.46 -7.04
N LEU A 53 2.69 7.70 -8.24
CA LEU A 53 3.39 8.94 -8.59
C LEU A 53 2.44 10.14 -8.54
N GLU A 54 1.26 10.01 -9.12
CA GLU A 54 0.21 11.03 -9.02
C GLU A 54 -0.58 10.89 -7.72
N PRO A 55 -1.24 11.97 -7.28
CA PRO A 55 -2.12 11.91 -6.14
C PRO A 55 -3.24 10.87 -6.35
N PRO A 56 -3.39 9.85 -5.49
CA PRO A 56 -4.46 8.87 -5.62
C PRO A 56 -5.83 9.53 -5.67
N SER A 57 -6.77 8.96 -6.44
CA SER A 57 -8.13 9.46 -6.58
C SER A 57 -9.12 8.73 -5.64
N GLY A 58 -10.34 9.23 -5.56
CA GLY A 58 -11.44 8.58 -4.82
C GLY A 58 -11.10 8.32 -3.35
N SER A 59 -11.53 7.17 -2.84
CA SER A 59 -11.26 6.73 -1.46
C SER A 59 -9.79 6.45 -1.20
N SER A 60 -9.05 6.02 -2.22
CA SER A 60 -7.60 5.75 -2.13
C SER A 60 -6.78 7.02 -1.87
N GLY A 61 -7.30 8.20 -2.23
CA GLY A 61 -6.62 9.49 -2.00
C GLY A 61 -6.97 10.17 -0.68
N ARG A 62 -7.72 9.52 0.22
CA ARG A 62 -8.24 10.13 1.44
C ARG A 62 -7.76 9.40 2.69
N LEU A 63 -7.63 10.17 3.78
CA LEU A 63 -7.41 9.64 5.12
C LEU A 63 -8.48 10.20 6.07
N VAL A 64 -8.91 9.39 7.03
CA VAL A 64 -9.80 9.83 8.11
C VAL A 64 -9.01 10.76 9.03
N THR A 65 -9.49 11.98 9.19
CA THR A 65 -8.85 13.05 9.97
C THR A 65 -9.72 13.55 11.10
N GLY A 66 -10.86 12.94 11.31
CA GLY A 66 -11.81 13.29 12.35
C GLY A 66 -13.20 12.74 12.06
N HIS A 67 -14.17 13.13 12.89
CA HIS A 67 -15.55 12.68 12.77
C HIS A 67 -16.52 13.85 12.94
N ALA A 68 -17.66 13.75 12.28
CA ALA A 68 -18.76 14.70 12.40
C ALA A 68 -20.08 13.96 12.61
N LEU A 69 -21.10 14.66 13.14
CA LEU A 69 -22.44 14.10 13.20
C LEU A 69 -23.17 14.39 11.89
N ASP A 70 -23.68 13.36 11.24
CA ASP A 70 -24.49 13.50 10.03
C ASP A 70 -25.93 13.91 10.39
N ASP A 71 -26.20 15.22 10.37
CA ASP A 71 -27.54 15.74 10.66
C ASP A 71 -28.48 15.70 9.45
N GLY A 72 -27.96 15.46 8.25
CA GLY A 72 -28.67 15.65 7.00
C GLY A 72 -28.55 14.51 5.98
N ASP A 73 -28.12 13.31 6.37
CA ASP A 73 -27.87 12.19 5.44
C ASP A 73 -26.89 12.61 4.32
N VAL A 74 -25.73 13.14 4.75
CA VAL A 74 -24.69 13.66 3.84
C VAL A 74 -24.05 12.54 3.01
N ASP A 75 -23.87 11.35 3.60
CA ASP A 75 -23.31 10.18 2.92
C ASP A 75 -24.36 9.38 2.12
N ARG A 76 -25.67 9.77 2.26
CA ARG A 76 -26.81 9.24 1.51
C ARG A 76 -27.09 7.75 1.72
N ASP A 77 -26.81 7.24 2.90
CA ASP A 77 -27.14 5.87 3.29
C ASP A 77 -28.56 5.72 3.86
N GLY A 78 -29.28 6.82 4.03
CA GLY A 78 -30.65 6.89 4.54
C GLY A 78 -30.72 6.98 6.07
N VAL A 79 -29.60 7.07 6.77
CA VAL A 79 -29.52 7.25 8.22
C VAL A 79 -29.12 8.69 8.55
N THR A 80 -29.56 9.23 9.66
CA THR A 80 -29.21 10.58 10.13
C THR A 80 -28.88 10.55 11.60
N ASN A 81 -28.12 11.55 12.06
CA ASN A 81 -27.67 11.67 13.45
C ASN A 81 -26.77 10.52 13.91
N GLU A 82 -25.89 10.08 13.01
CA GLU A 82 -24.80 9.13 13.26
C GLU A 82 -23.44 9.77 12.93
N PRO A 83 -22.33 9.14 13.33
CA PRO A 83 -21.00 9.65 13.01
C PRO A 83 -20.62 9.33 11.55
N ILE A 84 -20.16 10.35 10.84
CA ILE A 84 -19.51 10.21 9.53
C ILE A 84 -18.04 10.58 9.64
N ASP A 85 -17.23 9.94 8.81
CA ASP A 85 -15.80 10.24 8.73
C ASP A 85 -15.54 11.57 8.02
N VAL A 86 -14.76 12.43 8.65
CA VAL A 86 -14.19 13.62 8.01
C VAL A 86 -12.86 13.19 7.39
N THR A 87 -12.71 13.41 6.09
CA THR A 87 -11.52 12.97 5.36
C THR A 87 -10.76 14.13 4.72
N THR A 88 -9.44 13.94 4.58
CA THR A 88 -8.55 14.88 3.90
C THR A 88 -7.89 14.22 2.70
N ASN A 89 -7.80 14.94 1.57
CA ASN A 89 -7.09 14.48 0.38
C ASN A 89 -5.57 14.59 0.59
N VAL A 90 -4.86 13.50 0.36
CA VAL A 90 -3.44 13.35 0.64
C VAL A 90 -2.74 12.52 -0.44
N GLY A 91 -1.40 12.48 -0.41
CA GLY A 91 -0.57 11.66 -1.30
C GLY A 91 -0.22 12.33 -2.62
N GLY A 92 0.59 11.60 -3.39
CA GLY A 92 1.27 12.03 -4.60
C GLY A 92 2.74 12.31 -4.34
N VAL A 93 3.64 11.77 -5.18
CA VAL A 93 5.10 11.80 -4.93
C VAL A 93 5.67 13.22 -4.91
N GLU A 94 5.08 14.15 -5.68
CA GLU A 94 5.47 15.56 -5.69
C GLU A 94 5.33 16.21 -4.30
N TYR A 95 4.25 15.86 -3.59
CA TYR A 95 3.99 16.34 -2.22
C TYR A 95 4.78 15.53 -1.19
N LEU A 96 4.91 14.20 -1.38
CA LEU A 96 5.72 13.35 -0.53
C LEU A 96 7.17 13.85 -0.46
N ALA A 97 7.77 14.15 -1.61
CA ALA A 97 9.14 14.67 -1.69
C ALA A 97 9.29 16.01 -0.94
N THR A 98 8.35 16.94 -1.10
CA THR A 98 8.35 18.22 -0.39
C THR A 98 8.20 18.03 1.12
N HIS A 99 7.29 17.17 1.58
CA HIS A 99 7.13 16.87 3.01
C HIS A 99 8.41 16.24 3.60
N LEU A 100 9.05 15.31 2.87
CA LEU A 100 10.31 14.71 3.30
C LEU A 100 11.43 15.76 3.39
N GLU A 101 11.52 16.70 2.43
CA GLU A 101 12.47 17.81 2.48
C GLU A 101 12.23 18.72 3.70
N GLU A 102 10.98 19.10 3.94
CA GLU A 102 10.59 19.92 5.10
C GLU A 102 10.93 19.21 6.43
N LEU A 103 10.64 17.93 6.57
CA LEU A 103 10.93 17.13 7.77
C LEU A 103 12.45 16.94 8.00
N ARG A 104 13.23 16.82 6.92
CA ARG A 104 14.71 16.74 6.97
C ARG A 104 15.36 18.07 7.35
N ALA A 105 14.67 19.20 7.16
CA ALA A 105 15.24 20.52 7.36
C ALA A 105 15.74 20.71 8.78
N GLY A 106 17.05 21.04 8.93
CA GLY A 106 17.70 21.20 10.23
C GLY A 106 17.98 19.88 11.00
N ARG A 107 17.76 18.70 10.41
CA ARG A 107 17.99 17.38 10.97
C ARG A 107 19.17 16.70 10.25
N PRO A 108 20.43 16.90 10.71
CA PRO A 108 21.63 16.42 9.97
C PRO A 108 21.80 14.89 9.98
N TYR A 109 21.06 14.18 10.83
CA TYR A 109 21.13 12.73 10.97
C TYR A 109 19.76 12.13 10.70
N THR A 110 19.38 12.10 9.43
CA THR A 110 18.11 11.54 8.96
C THR A 110 18.36 10.36 8.02
N ALA A 111 17.55 9.32 8.14
CA ALA A 111 17.38 8.29 7.13
C ALA A 111 15.93 8.27 6.65
N THR A 112 15.75 8.10 5.35
CA THR A 112 14.44 7.82 4.75
C THR A 112 14.43 6.37 4.33
N VAL A 113 13.45 5.61 4.82
CA VAL A 113 13.38 4.15 4.64
C VAL A 113 11.97 3.72 4.23
N ALA A 114 11.84 2.56 3.60
CA ALA A 114 10.54 2.00 3.29
C ALA A 114 10.42 0.54 3.72
N ALA A 115 9.18 0.08 3.98
CA ALA A 115 8.88 -1.29 4.39
C ALA A 115 8.12 -2.04 3.29
N GLY A 116 8.69 -2.08 2.07
CA GLY A 116 8.20 -2.86 0.95
C GLY A 116 7.00 -2.27 0.21
N ASP A 117 6.62 -2.96 -0.86
CA ASP A 117 5.57 -2.59 -1.81
C ASP A 117 5.72 -1.16 -2.32
N ILE A 118 6.95 -0.77 -2.68
CA ILE A 118 7.16 0.51 -3.37
C ILE A 118 6.75 0.43 -4.84
N VAL A 119 6.84 -0.75 -5.43
CA VAL A 119 6.41 -1.09 -6.79
C VAL A 119 5.39 -2.23 -6.77
N GLY A 120 4.82 -2.54 -7.93
CA GLY A 120 3.81 -3.58 -8.12
C GLY A 120 2.39 -3.12 -7.74
N ALA A 121 1.37 -3.71 -8.36
CA ALA A 121 -0.01 -3.22 -8.34
C ALA A 121 -0.09 -1.70 -8.63
N SER A 122 0.83 -1.20 -9.43
CA SER A 122 1.06 0.20 -9.71
C SER A 122 0.04 0.78 -10.68
N PRO A 123 -0.34 2.07 -10.57
CA PRO A 123 -1.08 2.77 -11.62
C PRO A 123 -0.35 2.73 -12.97
N LEU A 124 -1.10 2.83 -14.06
CA LEU A 124 -0.60 2.70 -15.44
C LEU A 124 0.62 3.58 -15.73
N LEU A 125 0.68 4.78 -15.17
CA LEU A 125 1.80 5.71 -15.32
C LEU A 125 3.15 5.10 -14.91
N SER A 126 3.17 4.14 -14.00
CA SER A 126 4.36 3.42 -13.57
C SER A 126 4.43 2.02 -14.19
N ALA A 127 3.32 1.27 -14.11
CA ALA A 127 3.26 -0.11 -14.59
C ALA A 127 3.52 -0.25 -16.10
N ALA A 128 3.12 0.74 -16.91
CA ALA A 128 3.40 0.73 -18.35
C ALA A 128 4.91 0.78 -18.67
N PHE A 129 5.76 1.01 -17.69
CA PHE A 129 7.22 1.08 -17.83
C PHE A 129 7.93 0.20 -16.81
N HIS A 130 7.31 -0.92 -16.41
CA HIS A 130 7.87 -1.88 -15.43
C HIS A 130 8.36 -1.18 -14.15
N ASP A 131 7.61 -0.20 -13.65
CA ASP A 131 7.92 0.60 -12.47
C ASP A 131 9.25 1.39 -12.48
N GLU A 132 9.92 1.51 -13.64
CA GLU A 132 11.08 2.40 -13.81
C GLU A 132 10.83 3.84 -13.34
N PRO A 133 9.66 4.46 -13.63
CA PRO A 133 9.34 5.81 -13.15
C PRO A 133 9.31 5.90 -11.63
N THR A 134 8.83 4.86 -10.94
CA THR A 134 8.79 4.81 -9.49
C THR A 134 10.20 4.74 -8.90
N ILE A 135 11.07 3.90 -9.45
CA ILE A 135 12.47 3.84 -9.00
C ILE A 135 13.19 5.19 -9.23
N GLU A 136 12.99 5.84 -10.38
CA GLU A 136 13.54 7.18 -10.62
C GLU A 136 13.01 8.21 -9.59
N ALA A 137 11.73 8.14 -9.24
CA ALA A 137 11.12 9.02 -8.24
C ALA A 137 11.68 8.76 -6.83
N MET A 138 11.85 7.50 -6.43
CA MET A 138 12.47 7.11 -5.15
C MET A 138 13.93 7.55 -5.06
N ASN A 139 14.68 7.43 -6.18
CA ASN A 139 16.03 7.98 -6.28
C ASN A 139 16.06 9.49 -6.07
N ALA A 140 15.14 10.21 -6.72
CA ALA A 140 15.07 11.68 -6.67
C ALA A 140 14.66 12.19 -5.27
N LEU A 141 13.73 11.53 -4.57
CA LEU A 141 13.33 11.92 -3.22
C LEU A 141 14.36 11.51 -2.15
N GLY A 142 15.36 10.69 -2.52
CA GLY A 142 16.43 10.28 -1.62
C GLY A 142 16.03 9.20 -0.62
N LEU A 143 15.41 8.12 -1.10
CA LEU A 143 15.24 6.88 -0.33
C LEU A 143 16.60 6.28 -0.03
N ASP A 144 16.84 5.88 1.22
CA ASP A 144 18.12 5.32 1.66
C ASP A 144 18.16 3.79 1.60
N VAL A 145 17.02 3.15 1.88
CA VAL A 145 16.88 1.69 1.89
C VAL A 145 15.41 1.30 1.94
N THR A 146 15.04 0.18 1.34
CA THR A 146 13.73 -0.45 1.49
C THR A 146 13.86 -1.95 1.75
N SER A 147 12.90 -2.57 2.47
CA SER A 147 12.68 -4.00 2.32
C SER A 147 11.94 -4.29 1.02
N VAL A 148 11.93 -5.52 0.55
CA VAL A 148 10.96 -5.99 -0.42
C VAL A 148 9.62 -6.27 0.27
N GLY A 149 8.50 -6.08 -0.43
CA GLY A 149 7.21 -6.62 -0.06
C GLY A 149 6.81 -7.75 -1.01
N ASN A 150 5.54 -8.16 -1.00
CA ASN A 150 5.06 -9.20 -1.91
C ASN A 150 4.92 -8.68 -3.34
N HIS A 151 4.52 -7.43 -3.52
CA HIS A 151 4.30 -6.86 -4.85
C HIS A 151 5.59 -6.55 -5.63
N GLU A 152 6.75 -6.52 -4.99
CA GLU A 152 8.02 -6.53 -5.70
C GLU A 152 8.24 -7.80 -6.53
N PHE A 153 7.43 -8.85 -6.31
CA PHE A 153 7.50 -10.11 -7.06
C PHE A 153 6.38 -10.25 -8.11
N ASP A 154 5.54 -9.25 -8.35
CA ASP A 154 4.45 -9.32 -9.33
C ASP A 154 4.95 -9.67 -10.74
N GLU A 155 6.04 -9.03 -11.19
CA GLU A 155 6.72 -9.33 -12.46
C GLU A 155 7.88 -10.33 -12.28
N GLY A 156 8.03 -10.89 -11.08
CA GLY A 156 9.02 -11.90 -10.72
C GLY A 156 10.34 -11.34 -10.19
N TYR A 157 11.06 -12.21 -9.45
CA TYR A 157 12.29 -11.79 -8.77
C TYR A 157 13.42 -11.33 -9.70
N LYS A 158 13.44 -11.74 -10.95
CA LYS A 158 14.44 -11.28 -11.93
C LYS A 158 14.21 -9.84 -12.32
N GLU A 159 12.94 -9.45 -12.45
CA GLU A 159 12.57 -8.06 -12.68
C GLU A 159 12.90 -7.18 -11.45
N LEU A 160 12.62 -7.65 -10.24
CA LEU A 160 13.06 -6.99 -9.02
C LEU A 160 14.59 -6.77 -9.01
N GLN A 161 15.38 -7.78 -9.39
CA GLN A 161 16.84 -7.65 -9.51
C GLN A 161 17.25 -6.65 -10.61
N ARG A 162 16.48 -6.54 -11.70
CA ARG A 162 16.69 -5.51 -12.72
C ARG A 162 16.37 -4.11 -12.18
N LEU A 163 15.29 -3.96 -11.45
CA LEU A 163 14.94 -2.68 -10.82
C LEU A 163 16.02 -2.20 -9.83
N ASP A 164 16.66 -3.12 -9.11
CA ASP A 164 17.80 -2.82 -8.24
C ASP A 164 19.05 -2.46 -9.06
N ALA A 165 19.43 -3.28 -10.05
CA ALA A 165 20.71 -3.17 -10.76
C ALA A 165 20.68 -2.23 -11.98
N GLY A 166 19.50 -1.94 -12.52
CA GLY A 166 19.32 -1.22 -13.79
C GLY A 166 19.42 -2.11 -15.03
N GLY A 167 19.23 -1.49 -16.18
CA GLY A 167 19.19 -2.15 -17.48
C GLY A 167 17.78 -2.19 -18.06
N CYS A 168 17.69 -2.47 -19.37
CA CYS A 168 16.42 -2.54 -20.08
C CYS A 168 15.97 -4.01 -20.18
N LEU A 169 14.65 -4.21 -20.06
CA LEU A 169 14.02 -5.50 -20.38
C LEU A 169 13.76 -5.56 -21.88
N ASP A 170 13.92 -6.75 -22.48
CA ASP A 170 13.48 -7.02 -23.86
C ASP A 170 12.04 -7.54 -23.80
N ASP A 171 11.10 -6.59 -23.73
CA ASP A 171 9.66 -6.82 -23.54
C ASP A 171 8.86 -6.83 -24.85
N GLY A 172 9.54 -6.63 -26.01
CA GLY A 172 8.93 -6.63 -27.33
C GLY A 172 8.29 -5.30 -27.73
N ASP A 173 8.85 -4.16 -27.30
CA ASP A 173 8.49 -2.79 -27.71
C ASP A 173 6.99 -2.48 -27.52
N GLY A 174 6.49 -2.54 -26.28
CA GLY A 174 5.11 -2.20 -25.91
C GLY A 174 4.13 -3.37 -25.98
N ALA A 175 4.61 -4.61 -26.04
CA ALA A 175 3.77 -5.78 -25.83
C ALA A 175 3.05 -5.68 -24.46
N ALA A 176 1.81 -6.13 -24.39
CA ALA A 176 0.96 -6.03 -23.18
C ALA A 176 0.84 -4.59 -22.62
N ASN A 177 1.00 -3.55 -23.47
CA ASN A 177 1.01 -2.13 -23.08
C ASN A 177 2.13 -1.75 -22.09
N GLN A 178 3.25 -2.47 -22.11
CA GLN A 178 4.45 -2.18 -21.32
C GLN A 178 5.66 -1.90 -22.22
N ASP A 179 6.59 -1.02 -21.78
CA ASP A 179 7.77 -0.61 -22.54
C ASP A 179 8.91 -0.22 -21.58
N SER A 180 9.87 -1.11 -21.39
CA SER A 180 11.08 -0.82 -20.62
C SER A 180 12.00 0.13 -21.37
N CYS A 181 12.64 1.06 -20.66
CA CYS A 181 13.56 2.04 -21.26
C CYS A 181 12.94 2.83 -22.42
N PRO A 182 11.75 3.40 -22.28
CA PRO A 182 11.00 4.03 -23.35
C PRO A 182 11.81 5.14 -24.04
N GLY A 183 11.72 5.16 -25.37
CA GLY A 183 12.48 6.12 -26.19
C GLY A 183 13.98 5.82 -26.24
N GLY A 184 14.43 4.64 -25.86
CA GLY A 184 15.82 4.17 -25.92
C GLY A 184 16.73 4.78 -24.84
N LYS A 185 16.17 5.33 -23.78
CA LYS A 185 16.93 5.83 -22.62
C LYS A 185 17.21 4.65 -21.68
N SER A 186 18.49 4.41 -21.35
CA SER A 186 18.85 3.36 -20.40
C SER A 186 18.31 3.67 -19.00
N PHE A 187 17.79 2.65 -18.33
CA PHE A 187 17.38 2.70 -16.94
C PHE A 187 18.58 2.43 -16.01
N ALA A 188 18.78 3.30 -15.03
CA ALA A 188 19.96 3.25 -14.16
C ALA A 188 19.82 2.31 -12.94
N GLY A 189 18.60 1.87 -12.62
CA GLY A 189 18.31 1.11 -11.42
C GLY A 189 18.18 1.98 -10.16
N ALA A 190 18.02 1.32 -9.03
CA ALA A 190 17.89 1.97 -7.73
C ALA A 190 19.24 2.50 -7.22
N ASN A 191 19.25 3.69 -6.62
CA ASN A 191 20.41 4.24 -5.89
C ASN A 191 20.42 3.86 -4.41
N PHE A 192 19.45 3.06 -3.99
CA PHE A 192 19.26 2.53 -2.64
C PHE A 192 19.15 1.01 -2.72
N PRO A 193 19.58 0.25 -1.72
CA PRO A 193 19.42 -1.19 -1.74
C PRO A 193 17.97 -1.62 -1.43
N PHE A 194 17.49 -2.62 -2.15
CA PHE A 194 16.40 -3.48 -1.72
C PHE A 194 16.97 -4.55 -0.78
N LEU A 195 16.24 -4.86 0.29
CA LEU A 195 16.63 -5.88 1.27
C LEU A 195 15.63 -7.03 1.29
N ALA A 196 16.15 -8.27 1.26
CA ALA A 196 15.35 -9.49 1.27
C ALA A 196 16.01 -10.59 2.11
N ALA A 197 16.08 -10.38 3.42
CA ALA A 197 16.83 -11.27 4.33
C ALA A 197 16.26 -12.69 4.38
N ASN A 198 14.94 -12.82 4.27
CA ASN A 198 14.23 -14.10 4.38
C ASN A 198 13.89 -14.72 3.02
N VAL A 199 14.35 -14.17 1.91
CA VAL A 199 14.13 -14.73 0.56
C VAL A 199 15.43 -15.29 0.02
N THR A 200 15.50 -16.60 -0.14
CA THR A 200 16.70 -17.32 -0.59
C THR A 200 16.43 -18.13 -1.86
N TYR A 201 17.49 -18.47 -2.60
CA TYR A 201 17.36 -19.47 -3.63
C TYR A 201 17.07 -20.83 -2.98
N ALA A 202 16.08 -21.55 -3.49
CA ALA A 202 15.60 -22.80 -2.90
C ALA A 202 16.72 -23.81 -2.64
N GLY A 203 16.76 -24.35 -1.42
CA GLY A 203 17.78 -25.29 -0.97
C GLY A 203 19.16 -24.68 -0.69
N THR A 204 19.26 -23.35 -0.57
CA THR A 204 20.48 -22.63 -0.24
C THR A 204 20.24 -21.62 0.89
N ASP A 205 21.33 -21.06 1.45
CA ASP A 205 21.28 -19.91 2.36
C ASP A 205 21.63 -18.59 1.65
N GLU A 206 21.77 -18.59 0.32
CA GLU A 206 22.07 -17.41 -0.47
C GLU A 206 20.80 -16.60 -0.69
N THR A 207 20.76 -15.35 -0.20
CA THR A 207 19.64 -14.43 -0.38
C THR A 207 19.65 -13.83 -1.78
N ILE A 208 18.48 -13.58 -2.35
CA ILE A 208 18.36 -12.98 -3.70
C ILE A 208 18.83 -11.53 -3.77
N LEU A 209 18.83 -10.82 -2.64
CA LEU A 209 19.23 -9.43 -2.43
C LEU A 209 19.90 -9.30 -1.05
N PRO A 210 20.60 -8.20 -0.73
CA PRO A 210 21.24 -8.03 0.57
C PRO A 210 20.27 -8.25 1.74
N PRO A 211 20.68 -8.96 2.81
CA PRO A 211 19.80 -9.21 3.95
C PRO A 211 19.66 -8.01 4.89
N TYR A 212 20.63 -7.11 4.90
CA TYR A 212 20.63 -5.91 5.74
C TYR A 212 21.48 -4.80 5.12
N TYR A 213 21.24 -3.58 5.58
CA TYR A 213 22.02 -2.38 5.25
C TYR A 213 22.45 -1.65 6.51
N VAL A 214 23.66 -1.10 6.54
CA VAL A 214 24.18 -0.33 7.69
C VAL A 214 24.39 1.12 7.30
N LYS A 215 23.55 2.01 7.84
CA LYS A 215 23.72 3.46 7.67
C LYS A 215 24.54 4.05 8.79
N SER A 216 25.52 4.88 8.43
CA SER A 216 26.41 5.54 9.38
C SER A 216 26.12 7.04 9.48
N PHE A 217 25.95 7.52 10.72
CA PHE A 217 25.74 8.93 11.05
C PHE A 217 26.88 9.42 11.95
N LYS A 218 27.96 9.95 11.37
CA LYS A 218 29.07 10.55 12.12
C LYS A 218 29.55 9.68 13.33
N GLY A 219 29.69 8.37 13.08
CA GLY A 219 30.15 7.39 14.07
C GLY A 219 29.03 6.63 14.82
N ALA A 220 27.76 6.97 14.65
CA ALA A 220 26.66 6.10 15.00
C ALA A 220 26.33 5.19 13.80
N LYS A 221 25.98 3.93 14.08
CA LYS A 221 25.57 2.97 13.05
C LYS A 221 24.22 2.42 13.39
N ILE A 222 23.32 2.40 12.41
CA ILE A 222 22.04 1.69 12.50
C ILE A 222 22.03 0.60 11.43
N GLY A 223 21.73 -0.63 11.82
CA GLY A 223 21.49 -1.75 10.94
C GLY A 223 20.01 -1.86 10.61
N PHE A 224 19.67 -1.91 9.32
CA PHE A 224 18.33 -2.16 8.84
C PHE A 224 18.29 -3.58 8.29
N ILE A 225 17.45 -4.45 8.86
CA ILE A 225 17.16 -5.79 8.33
C ILE A 225 15.87 -5.68 7.54
N GLY A 226 15.85 -6.10 6.27
CA GLY A 226 14.66 -6.03 5.42
C GLY A 226 14.10 -7.41 5.10
N MET A 227 12.78 -7.58 5.21
CA MET A 227 12.09 -8.85 4.98
C MET A 227 10.70 -8.63 4.37
N THR A 228 10.20 -9.64 3.68
CA THR A 228 8.79 -9.76 3.29
C THR A 228 8.13 -10.87 4.09
N LEU A 229 6.81 -11.01 3.94
CA LEU A 229 6.06 -12.07 4.62
C LEU A 229 6.43 -13.46 4.08
N GLU A 230 6.52 -14.47 4.96
CA GLU A 230 6.76 -15.88 4.59
C GLU A 230 5.71 -16.37 3.59
N ALA A 231 4.46 -15.91 3.73
CA ALA A 231 3.34 -16.31 2.91
C ALA A 231 3.32 -15.67 1.50
N THR A 232 4.33 -14.89 1.10
CA THR A 232 4.42 -14.26 -0.24
C THR A 232 4.07 -15.22 -1.38
N PRO A 233 4.55 -16.49 -1.43
CA PRO A 233 4.21 -17.41 -2.52
C PRO A 233 2.71 -17.73 -2.66
N ASP A 234 1.93 -17.51 -1.63
CA ASP A 234 0.48 -17.77 -1.64
C ASP A 234 -0.33 -16.59 -2.20
N ILE A 235 0.29 -15.42 -2.36
CA ILE A 235 -0.37 -14.16 -2.73
C ILE A 235 0.24 -13.45 -3.93
N VAL A 236 1.19 -14.07 -4.63
CA VAL A 236 1.76 -13.60 -5.90
C VAL A 236 1.72 -14.72 -6.94
N THR A 237 2.01 -14.37 -8.20
CA THR A 237 2.06 -15.38 -9.27
C THR A 237 3.18 -16.37 -9.00
N GLN A 238 2.89 -17.68 -9.11
CA GLN A 238 3.85 -18.74 -8.83
C GLN A 238 5.12 -18.65 -9.70
N ALA A 239 4.96 -18.23 -10.97
CA ALA A 239 6.09 -18.05 -11.88
C ALA A 239 7.07 -16.97 -11.40
N GLY A 240 6.59 -15.94 -10.73
CA GLY A 240 7.41 -14.83 -10.21
C GLY A 240 8.34 -15.22 -9.07
N VAL A 241 8.03 -16.32 -8.37
CA VAL A 241 8.78 -16.81 -7.19
C VAL A 241 9.33 -18.23 -7.37
N GLU A 242 9.26 -18.79 -8.57
CA GLU A 242 9.77 -20.12 -8.86
C GLU A 242 11.26 -20.23 -8.54
N GLY A 243 11.63 -21.25 -7.76
CA GLY A 243 13.01 -21.48 -7.33
C GLY A 243 13.44 -20.66 -6.13
N LEU A 244 12.52 -19.99 -5.45
CA LEU A 244 12.76 -19.26 -4.20
C LEU A 244 12.16 -19.99 -3.00
N GLU A 245 12.69 -19.68 -1.83
CA GLU A 245 12.21 -20.10 -0.52
C GLU A 245 12.06 -18.86 0.38
N PHE A 246 10.89 -18.72 0.99
CA PHE A 246 10.56 -17.64 1.90
C PHE A 246 10.58 -18.20 3.32
N LYS A 247 11.46 -17.65 4.16
CA LYS A 247 11.71 -18.15 5.52
C LYS A 247 10.98 -17.30 6.55
N ASP A 248 10.74 -17.88 7.73
CA ASP A 248 10.14 -17.20 8.88
C ASP A 248 10.90 -15.89 9.22
N GLU A 249 10.17 -14.82 9.42
CA GLU A 249 10.71 -13.47 9.65
C GLU A 249 11.44 -13.37 10.99
N VAL A 250 10.89 -14.01 12.03
CA VAL A 250 11.45 -13.98 13.38
C VAL A 250 12.77 -14.76 13.45
N GLU A 251 12.78 -15.97 12.90
CA GLU A 251 14.01 -16.80 12.87
C GLU A 251 15.11 -16.10 12.08
N THR A 252 14.75 -15.53 10.92
CA THR A 252 15.70 -14.82 10.04
C THR A 252 16.27 -13.58 10.72
N ALA A 253 15.43 -12.69 11.25
CA ALA A 253 15.91 -11.47 11.90
C ALA A 253 16.77 -11.78 13.13
N ASN A 254 16.35 -12.75 13.95
CA ASN A 254 17.09 -13.16 15.13
C ASN A 254 18.48 -13.76 14.79
N ALA A 255 18.59 -14.49 13.68
CA ALA A 255 19.86 -15.04 13.20
C ALA A 255 20.84 -13.96 12.73
N LEU A 256 20.37 -12.81 12.24
CA LEU A 256 21.20 -11.68 11.80
C LEU A 256 21.71 -10.80 12.94
N VAL A 257 21.07 -10.81 14.12
CA VAL A 257 21.49 -10.01 15.27
C VAL A 257 22.96 -10.26 15.68
N PRO A 258 23.45 -11.48 15.88
CA PRO A 258 24.86 -11.71 16.22
C PRO A 258 25.81 -11.24 15.11
N ILE A 259 25.43 -11.38 13.84
CA ILE A 259 26.24 -10.96 12.69
C ILE A 259 26.44 -9.44 12.70
N LEU A 260 25.37 -8.67 12.95
CA LEU A 260 25.43 -7.21 13.06
C LEU A 260 26.25 -6.77 14.27
N LYS A 261 26.10 -7.42 15.42
CA LYS A 261 26.88 -7.14 16.63
C LYS A 261 28.37 -7.39 16.47
N GLU A 262 28.77 -8.43 15.75
CA GLU A 262 30.16 -8.68 15.41
C GLU A 262 30.78 -7.56 14.56
N GLN A 263 29.97 -6.85 13.77
CA GLN A 263 30.36 -5.67 12.99
C GLN A 263 30.30 -4.36 13.80
N GLY A 264 29.98 -4.44 15.10
CA GLY A 264 29.84 -3.28 15.98
C GLY A 264 28.56 -2.46 15.68
N VAL A 265 27.49 -3.13 15.26
CA VAL A 265 26.18 -2.56 15.04
C VAL A 265 25.23 -3.15 16.08
N ASN A 266 24.91 -2.38 17.12
CA ASN A 266 23.96 -2.79 18.17
C ASN A 266 22.57 -2.20 17.93
N ALA A 267 22.48 -0.99 17.37
CA ALA A 267 21.22 -0.35 17.02
C ALA A 267 20.63 -1.01 15.76
N ILE A 268 19.51 -1.71 15.91
CA ILE A 268 18.92 -2.53 14.86
C ILE A 268 17.45 -2.18 14.67
N VAL A 269 17.09 -1.84 13.43
CA VAL A 269 15.70 -1.58 12.98
C VAL A 269 15.31 -2.66 11.98
N VAL A 270 14.14 -3.24 12.14
CA VAL A 270 13.58 -4.19 11.17
C VAL A 270 12.59 -3.44 10.26
N LEU A 271 12.78 -3.61 8.96
CA LEU A 271 11.83 -3.24 7.91
C LEU A 271 11.17 -4.53 7.45
N VAL A 272 9.91 -4.77 7.81
CA VAL A 272 9.22 -6.01 7.48
C VAL A 272 7.91 -5.72 6.75
N HIS A 273 7.77 -6.33 5.59
CA HIS A 273 6.52 -6.23 4.84
C HIS A 273 5.54 -7.31 5.31
N GLU A 274 5.10 -7.17 6.54
CA GLU A 274 4.01 -7.88 7.18
C GLU A 274 3.39 -6.93 8.20
N GLY A 275 2.08 -6.97 8.40
CA GLY A 275 1.40 -5.91 9.09
C GLY A 275 0.35 -6.33 10.11
N GLY A 276 -0.43 -5.35 10.50
CA GLY A 276 -1.54 -5.52 11.42
C GLY A 276 -2.63 -4.47 11.23
N PHE A 277 -3.70 -4.65 11.97
CA PHE A 277 -4.89 -3.80 11.92
C PHE A 277 -5.17 -3.19 13.28
N PRO A 278 -5.51 -1.89 13.37
CA PRO A 278 -6.10 -1.30 14.57
C PRO A 278 -7.31 -2.14 15.03
N THR A 279 -7.30 -2.62 16.28
CA THR A 279 -8.35 -3.53 16.80
C THR A 279 -9.51 -2.83 17.47
N SER A 280 -9.33 -1.57 17.87
CA SER A 280 -10.39 -0.76 18.48
C SER A 280 -10.78 0.37 17.56
N LYS A 281 -12.08 0.52 17.35
CA LYS A 281 -12.61 1.78 16.87
C LYS A 281 -12.32 2.84 17.93
N GLN A 282 -11.98 4.05 17.51
CA GLN A 282 -11.79 5.16 18.43
C GLN A 282 -13.13 5.57 19.05
N SER A 283 -13.09 6.11 20.29
CA SER A 283 -14.25 6.70 20.94
C SER A 283 -14.31 8.19 20.59
N TRP A 284 -15.37 8.59 19.91
CA TRP A 284 -15.64 9.99 19.59
C TRP A 284 -16.92 10.45 20.29
N THR A 285 -16.89 11.65 20.91
CA THR A 285 -18.04 12.21 21.58
C THR A 285 -18.57 13.39 20.78
N ASP A 286 -19.82 13.28 20.34
CA ASP A 286 -20.47 14.31 19.55
C ASP A 286 -20.82 15.58 20.38
N ARG A 287 -21.27 16.61 19.69
CA ARG A 287 -21.68 17.89 20.29
C ARG A 287 -22.84 17.77 21.29
N ASN A 288 -23.59 16.67 21.27
CA ASN A 288 -24.70 16.38 22.17
C ASN A 288 -24.25 15.59 23.41
N GLY A 289 -22.96 15.22 23.48
CA GLY A 289 -22.38 14.46 24.59
C GLY A 289 -22.56 12.95 24.47
N LYS A 290 -23.04 12.43 23.33
CA LYS A 290 -23.13 10.99 23.08
C LYS A 290 -21.79 10.47 22.54
N THR A 291 -21.28 9.40 23.14
CA THR A 291 -20.07 8.72 22.69
C THR A 291 -20.39 7.62 21.69
N TRP A 292 -19.65 7.62 20.60
CA TRP A 292 -19.75 6.71 19.48
C TRP A 292 -18.47 5.89 19.32
N SER A 293 -18.57 4.74 18.65
CA SER A 293 -17.45 3.94 18.20
C SER A 293 -17.24 4.24 16.71
N VAL A 294 -16.11 4.86 16.36
CA VAL A 294 -15.81 5.39 15.02
C VAL A 294 -14.57 4.74 14.43
N ASN A 295 -14.31 4.92 13.14
CA ASN A 295 -13.10 4.42 12.48
C ASN A 295 -11.85 5.07 13.07
N ALA A 296 -10.73 4.37 13.00
CA ALA A 296 -9.44 4.91 13.42
C ALA A 296 -9.00 6.05 12.49
N GLU A 297 -8.47 7.13 13.09
CA GLU A 297 -7.86 8.24 12.37
C GLU A 297 -6.44 7.87 11.91
N TYR A 298 -5.88 8.66 10.99
CA TYR A 298 -4.56 8.46 10.40
C TYR A 298 -3.41 8.39 11.42
N ASP A 299 -3.58 9.03 12.57
CA ASP A 299 -2.60 9.11 13.67
C ASP A 299 -2.86 8.10 14.80
N TYR A 300 -3.51 6.98 14.47
CA TYR A 300 -3.86 5.96 15.45
C TYR A 300 -2.65 5.50 16.26
N THR A 301 -2.80 5.53 17.59
CA THR A 301 -1.83 4.99 18.55
C THR A 301 -2.46 3.89 19.41
N CYS A 302 -1.62 3.00 19.97
CA CYS A 302 -2.07 2.00 20.93
C CYS A 302 -2.22 2.54 22.36
N ASP A 303 -2.15 3.84 22.54
CA ASP A 303 -2.38 4.49 23.82
C ASP A 303 -3.87 4.44 24.20
N ASN A 304 -4.16 4.61 25.48
CA ASN A 304 -5.53 4.67 25.99
C ASN A 304 -6.41 3.43 25.69
N GLY A 305 -5.79 2.26 25.59
CA GLY A 305 -6.49 0.98 25.36
C GLY A 305 -6.66 0.60 23.90
N GLY A 306 -6.06 1.35 22.97
CA GLY A 306 -5.89 0.92 21.59
C GLY A 306 -4.94 -0.29 21.50
N SER A 307 -5.06 -1.07 20.44
CA SER A 307 -4.18 -2.19 20.15
C SER A 307 -4.18 -2.51 18.65
N VAL A 308 -3.18 -3.26 18.22
CA VAL A 308 -3.07 -3.80 16.87
C VAL A 308 -3.24 -5.31 16.94
N SER A 309 -3.92 -5.89 15.96
CA SER A 309 -4.01 -7.34 15.72
C SER A 309 -3.28 -7.70 14.42
N GLY A 310 -3.08 -8.99 14.19
CA GLY A 310 -2.43 -9.51 12.99
C GLY A 310 -1.01 -10.00 13.24
N PRO A 311 -0.35 -10.56 12.21
CA PRO A 311 0.93 -11.25 12.33
C PRO A 311 2.03 -10.39 12.94
N ILE A 312 2.07 -9.08 12.68
CA ILE A 312 3.09 -8.16 13.19
C ILE A 312 3.19 -8.18 14.72
N VAL A 313 2.09 -8.50 15.42
CA VAL A 313 2.07 -8.56 16.88
C VAL A 313 2.91 -9.73 17.39
N ASP A 314 2.76 -10.90 16.79
CA ASP A 314 3.50 -12.09 17.15
C ASP A 314 4.95 -11.99 16.68
N ILE A 315 5.21 -11.44 15.48
CA ILE A 315 6.55 -11.11 15.00
C ILE A 315 7.25 -10.23 16.03
N SER A 316 6.67 -9.06 16.36
CA SER A 316 7.31 -8.13 17.30
C SER A 316 7.55 -8.72 18.68
N LYS A 317 6.64 -9.56 19.20
CA LYS A 317 6.80 -10.22 20.51
C LYS A 317 7.90 -11.27 20.53
N ASN A 318 8.26 -11.87 19.41
CA ASN A 318 9.24 -12.95 19.33
C ASN A 318 10.59 -12.52 18.75
N LEU A 319 10.70 -11.32 18.16
CA LEU A 319 11.97 -10.74 17.75
C LEU A 319 12.90 -10.53 18.95
N SER A 320 14.19 -10.76 18.75
CA SER A 320 15.26 -10.56 19.76
C SER A 320 15.11 -9.22 20.49
N PRO A 321 15.35 -9.18 21.83
CA PRO A 321 15.42 -7.92 22.57
C PRO A 321 16.49 -6.93 22.09
N ALA A 322 17.41 -7.36 21.24
CA ALA A 322 18.41 -6.51 20.60
C ALA A 322 17.89 -5.73 19.38
N ILE A 323 16.67 -5.96 18.96
CA ILE A 323 16.02 -5.21 17.89
C ILE A 323 15.21 -4.08 18.53
N ASP A 324 15.49 -2.84 18.15
CA ASP A 324 14.98 -1.65 18.83
C ASP A 324 13.63 -1.16 18.34
N MET A 325 13.39 -1.31 17.05
CA MET A 325 12.20 -0.80 16.38
C MET A 325 11.80 -1.68 15.19
N VAL A 326 10.52 -1.68 14.84
CA VAL A 326 9.97 -2.34 13.66
C VAL A 326 9.19 -1.31 12.84
N ILE A 327 9.45 -1.26 11.55
CA ILE A 327 8.67 -0.53 10.55
C ILE A 327 8.02 -1.58 9.67
N SER A 328 6.70 -1.53 9.54
CA SER A 328 5.87 -2.56 8.93
C SER A 328 5.04 -2.02 7.76
N GLY A 329 4.44 -2.91 6.96
CA GLY A 329 3.64 -2.58 5.78
C GLY A 329 2.48 -3.55 5.55
N HIS A 330 2.16 -3.85 4.29
CA HIS A 330 1.25 -4.86 3.78
C HIS A 330 -0.25 -4.61 4.02
N THR A 331 -0.65 -4.22 5.22
CA THR A 331 -2.08 -4.08 5.57
C THR A 331 -2.69 -2.73 5.22
N HIS A 332 -1.89 -1.79 4.70
CA HIS A 332 -2.30 -0.41 4.37
C HIS A 332 -2.94 0.37 5.54
N SER A 333 -2.78 -0.13 6.76
CA SER A 333 -3.38 0.45 7.97
C SER A 333 -2.40 1.34 8.72
N PRO A 334 -2.75 2.59 9.07
CA PRO A 334 -1.84 3.46 9.81
C PRO A 334 -1.86 3.13 11.31
N TYR A 335 -0.68 3.03 11.92
CA TYR A 335 -0.54 2.94 13.38
C TYR A 335 0.87 3.28 13.86
N VAL A 336 0.95 3.77 15.11
CA VAL A 336 2.19 3.94 15.88
C VAL A 336 1.96 3.33 17.26
N CYS A 337 2.52 2.15 17.49
CA CYS A 337 2.22 1.34 18.66
C CYS A 337 3.47 0.87 19.37
N ASN A 338 3.38 0.66 20.69
CA ASN A 338 4.43 0.02 21.46
C ASN A 338 4.00 -1.41 21.82
N ILE A 339 4.76 -2.40 21.36
CA ILE A 339 4.54 -3.83 21.61
C ILE A 339 5.71 -4.35 22.45
N PRO A 340 5.47 -5.00 23.62
CA PRO A 340 6.57 -5.49 24.44
C PRO A 340 7.33 -6.63 23.76
N ASP A 341 8.67 -6.58 23.84
CA ASP A 341 9.57 -7.63 23.40
C ASP A 341 9.59 -8.83 24.39
N PRO A 342 10.33 -9.93 24.10
CA PRO A 342 10.45 -11.07 25.02
C PRO A 342 10.99 -10.74 26.41
N ALA A 343 11.71 -9.63 26.58
CA ALA A 343 12.20 -9.14 27.87
C ALA A 343 11.23 -8.19 28.57
N GLY A 344 10.05 -7.91 27.96
CA GLY A 344 9.03 -7.00 28.48
C GLY A 344 9.32 -5.51 28.25
N GLN A 345 10.36 -5.17 27.47
CA GLN A 345 10.62 -3.78 27.12
C GLN A 345 9.79 -3.36 25.90
N GLN A 346 9.27 -2.13 25.96
CA GLN A 346 8.46 -1.59 24.86
C GLN A 346 9.32 -1.43 23.60
N ARG A 347 8.77 -1.87 22.47
CA ARG A 347 9.33 -1.72 21.13
C ARG A 347 8.32 -1.01 20.26
N MET A 348 8.75 0.09 19.63
CA MET A 348 7.89 0.80 18.70
C MET A 348 7.71 0.01 17.41
N VAL A 349 6.47 -0.10 16.96
CA VAL A 349 6.04 -0.73 15.71
C VAL A 349 5.16 0.27 14.98
N THR A 350 5.50 0.58 13.71
CA THR A 350 4.82 1.63 12.95
C THR A 350 4.40 1.15 11.57
N SER A 351 3.35 1.77 11.03
CA SER A 351 2.94 1.66 9.63
C SER A 351 2.35 2.99 9.16
N ALA A 352 2.69 3.39 7.95
CA ALA A 352 2.33 4.67 7.34
C ALA A 352 1.19 4.56 6.32
N SER A 353 0.23 3.65 6.52
CA SER A 353 -0.85 3.42 5.56
C SER A 353 -0.33 2.94 4.20
N SER A 354 -0.64 3.65 3.09
CA SER A 354 -0.22 3.29 1.73
C SER A 354 -0.22 4.49 0.79
N PHE A 355 0.26 4.30 -0.46
CA PHE A 355 0.16 5.24 -1.58
C PHE A 355 0.84 6.60 -1.33
N GLY A 356 1.87 6.63 -0.47
CA GLY A 356 2.57 7.86 -0.12
C GLY A 356 1.68 8.90 0.58
N ARG A 357 0.59 8.49 1.23
CA ARG A 357 -0.36 9.37 1.95
C ARG A 357 0.16 9.83 3.31
N LEU A 358 1.03 9.03 3.93
CA LEU A 358 1.65 9.30 5.23
C LEU A 358 3.16 9.13 5.17
N VAL A 359 3.83 9.84 6.05
CA VAL A 359 5.21 9.57 6.48
C VAL A 359 5.19 9.38 7.98
N THR A 360 5.72 8.28 8.47
CA THR A 360 5.99 8.16 9.91
C THR A 360 7.30 8.87 10.22
N GLU A 361 7.25 9.96 10.99
CA GLU A 361 8.42 10.61 11.57
C GLU A 361 8.75 9.94 12.90
N THR A 362 9.94 9.36 13.02
CA THR A 362 10.44 8.79 14.27
C THR A 362 11.71 9.50 14.68
N THR A 363 11.80 9.92 15.94
CA THR A 363 13.03 10.41 16.56
C THR A 363 13.52 9.41 17.59
N LEU A 364 14.82 9.20 17.63
CA LEU A 364 15.49 8.30 18.56
C LEU A 364 16.84 8.86 18.99
N THR A 365 17.24 8.58 20.24
CA THR A 365 18.55 8.95 20.76
C THR A 365 19.49 7.73 20.70
N TYR A 366 20.63 7.91 20.03
CA TYR A 366 21.71 6.93 19.99
C TYR A 366 22.80 7.27 21.01
N ASP A 367 23.13 6.34 21.90
CA ASP A 367 24.24 6.47 22.85
C ASP A 367 25.54 5.88 22.26
N ARG A 368 26.52 6.73 21.96
CA ARG A 368 27.81 6.33 21.42
C ARG A 368 28.65 5.45 22.34
N ARG A 369 28.32 5.39 23.64
CA ARG A 369 29.08 4.57 24.62
C ARG A 369 28.61 3.12 24.56
N THR A 370 27.32 2.88 24.40
CA THR A 370 26.73 1.56 24.20
C THR A 370 26.73 1.16 22.73
N GLN A 371 26.84 2.14 21.85
CA GLN A 371 26.66 2.02 20.39
C GLN A 371 25.25 1.52 20.03
N ASP A 372 24.24 2.00 20.78
CA ASP A 372 22.91 1.46 20.73
C ASP A 372 21.85 2.58 20.89
N ILE A 373 20.60 2.28 20.53
CA ILE A 373 19.45 3.15 20.72
C ILE A 373 19.01 3.12 22.19
N VAL A 374 18.73 4.29 22.74
CA VAL A 374 18.04 4.42 24.02
C VAL A 374 16.55 4.21 23.78
N ARG A 375 16.06 2.99 23.88
CA ARG A 375 14.68 2.60 23.45
C ARG A 375 13.57 3.45 24.07
N SER A 376 13.77 3.93 25.30
CA SER A 376 12.81 4.84 25.95
C SER A 376 12.75 6.25 25.34
N SER A 377 13.66 6.57 24.42
CA SER A 377 13.67 7.85 23.69
C SER A 377 13.05 7.76 22.30
N VAL A 378 12.57 6.58 21.90
CA VAL A 378 11.96 6.39 20.58
C VAL A 378 10.55 6.99 20.63
N GLU A 379 10.34 8.04 19.85
CA GLU A 379 9.06 8.72 19.70
C GLU A 379 8.71 8.77 18.22
N GLY A 380 7.46 8.46 17.87
CA GLY A 380 7.00 8.43 16.48
C GLY A 380 5.59 9.01 16.32
N SER A 381 5.32 9.54 15.14
CA SER A 381 3.99 10.00 14.74
C SER A 381 3.82 9.91 13.22
N ASN A 382 2.58 9.65 12.78
CA ASN A 382 2.21 9.71 11.38
C ASN A 382 1.93 11.16 10.97
N VAL A 383 2.56 11.61 9.88
CA VAL A 383 2.43 12.94 9.30
C VAL A 383 1.74 12.80 7.94
N MET A 384 0.64 13.54 7.74
CA MET A 384 -0.09 13.53 6.48
C MET A 384 0.69 14.21 5.37
N VAL A 385 0.74 13.60 4.20
CA VAL A 385 1.26 14.18 2.96
C VAL A 385 0.15 15.00 2.31
N THR A 386 -0.09 16.19 2.84
CA THR A 386 -1.15 17.10 2.37
C THR A 386 -0.78 17.77 1.06
N ARG A 387 -1.82 18.11 0.26
CA ARG A 387 -1.63 18.70 -1.09
C ARG A 387 -1.62 20.23 -1.10
N ASP A 388 -1.46 20.85 0.05
CA ASP A 388 -1.36 22.31 0.24
C ASP A 388 0.09 22.84 0.19
N ARG A 389 1.04 21.97 -0.09
CA ARG A 389 2.47 22.28 -0.29
C ARG A 389 2.79 22.51 -1.76
N ALA A 390 3.95 23.14 -2.01
CA ALA A 390 4.48 23.23 -3.37
C ALA A 390 4.83 21.82 -3.87
N ARG A 391 4.63 21.59 -5.16
CA ARG A 391 5.06 20.35 -5.81
C ARG A 391 6.58 20.35 -5.99
N ASP A 392 7.22 19.23 -5.72
CA ASP A 392 8.64 19.06 -6.01
C ASP A 392 8.88 19.05 -7.53
N ALA A 393 9.86 19.87 -7.98
CA ALA A 393 10.09 20.06 -9.40
C ALA A 393 10.72 18.85 -10.10
N ALA A 394 11.58 18.10 -9.41
CA ALA A 394 12.20 16.90 -9.97
C ALA A 394 11.16 15.79 -10.15
N GLN A 395 10.26 15.63 -9.19
CA GLN A 395 9.15 14.69 -9.31
C GLN A 395 8.19 15.09 -10.44
N THR A 396 7.86 16.38 -10.55
CA THR A 396 7.02 16.90 -11.65
C THR A 396 7.64 16.59 -13.02
N GLU A 397 8.97 16.71 -13.16
CA GLU A 397 9.67 16.40 -14.42
C GLU A 397 9.55 14.90 -14.77
N ILE A 398 9.75 14.01 -13.79
CA ILE A 398 9.60 12.57 -13.97
C ILE A 398 8.16 12.25 -14.43
N ILE A 399 7.16 12.70 -13.70
CA ILE A 399 5.75 12.48 -14.01
C ILE A 399 5.43 12.95 -15.43
N ASN A 400 5.76 14.18 -15.79
CA ASN A 400 5.41 14.76 -17.09
C ASN A 400 6.07 14.00 -18.24
N ARG A 401 7.30 13.51 -18.06
CA ARG A 401 7.99 12.72 -19.05
C ARG A 401 7.23 11.43 -19.37
N TYR A 402 6.89 10.65 -18.34
CA TYR A 402 6.21 9.38 -18.52
C TYR A 402 4.73 9.56 -18.91
N LYS A 403 4.05 10.60 -18.43
CA LYS A 403 2.70 10.96 -18.90
C LYS A 403 2.65 11.21 -20.41
N THR A 404 3.68 11.85 -20.96
CA THR A 404 3.75 12.09 -22.40
C THR A 404 3.87 10.77 -23.18
N LEU A 405 4.60 9.82 -22.64
CA LEU A 405 4.82 8.50 -23.27
C LEU A 405 3.57 7.62 -23.18
N VAL A 406 2.92 7.55 -22.03
CA VAL A 406 1.75 6.69 -21.80
C VAL A 406 0.43 7.27 -22.33
N ALA A 407 0.37 8.59 -22.61
CA ALA A 407 -0.86 9.28 -22.98
C ALA A 407 -1.68 8.62 -24.11
N PRO A 408 -1.09 8.03 -25.16
CA PRO A 408 -1.88 7.37 -26.20
C PRO A 408 -2.71 6.17 -25.69
N ILE A 409 -2.22 5.48 -24.66
CA ILE A 409 -2.90 4.34 -24.02
C ILE A 409 -3.79 4.86 -22.88
N ALA A 410 -3.25 5.65 -21.98
CA ALA A 410 -3.91 6.13 -20.77
C ALA A 410 -5.21 6.89 -21.05
N ASN A 411 -5.18 7.81 -22.03
CA ASN A 411 -6.32 8.68 -22.33
C ASN A 411 -7.37 8.04 -23.26
N ARG A 412 -7.23 6.77 -23.63
CA ARG A 412 -8.25 6.10 -24.43
C ARG A 412 -9.53 5.95 -23.62
N VAL A 413 -10.59 6.63 -24.05
CA VAL A 413 -11.92 6.46 -23.44
C VAL A 413 -12.46 5.09 -23.81
N ILE A 414 -12.79 4.28 -22.81
CA ILE A 414 -13.25 2.91 -22.94
C ILE A 414 -14.73 2.74 -22.56
N GLY A 415 -15.40 3.81 -22.20
CA GLY A 415 -16.83 3.78 -21.88
C GLY A 415 -17.24 4.94 -20.96
N ASN A 416 -18.45 4.78 -20.43
CA ASN A 416 -19.06 5.71 -19.48
C ASN A 416 -19.80 4.92 -18.41
N VAL A 417 -19.73 5.33 -17.16
CA VAL A 417 -20.53 4.78 -16.07
C VAL A 417 -21.53 5.81 -15.57
N ALA A 418 -22.79 5.41 -15.42
CA ALA A 418 -23.89 6.31 -15.10
C ALA A 418 -23.83 6.83 -13.65
N THR A 419 -23.24 6.07 -12.75
CA THR A 419 -23.03 6.37 -11.33
C THR A 419 -21.69 5.80 -10.90
N ASP A 420 -21.18 6.21 -9.73
CA ASP A 420 -20.00 5.58 -9.15
C ASP A 420 -20.21 4.07 -9.03
N VAL A 421 -19.20 3.29 -9.42
CA VAL A 421 -19.15 1.83 -9.29
C VAL A 421 -18.02 1.49 -8.32
N THR A 422 -18.37 1.03 -7.13
CA THR A 422 -17.42 0.91 -6.04
C THR A 422 -17.07 -0.54 -5.71
N ARG A 423 -15.87 -0.73 -5.13
CA ARG A 423 -15.43 -1.98 -4.51
C ARG A 423 -15.98 -2.17 -3.09
N THR A 424 -16.71 -1.20 -2.56
CA THR A 424 -17.35 -1.30 -1.24
C THR A 424 -18.33 -2.46 -1.23
N THR A 425 -18.16 -3.38 -0.29
CA THR A 425 -18.98 -4.58 -0.20
C THR A 425 -20.20 -4.38 0.70
N ASN A 426 -21.27 -5.08 0.37
CA ASN A 426 -22.41 -5.27 1.27
C ASN A 426 -22.03 -6.25 2.44
N ALA A 427 -22.99 -6.52 3.33
CA ALA A 427 -22.78 -7.44 4.46
C ALA A 427 -22.42 -8.89 4.05
N ALA A 428 -22.73 -9.27 2.80
CA ALA A 428 -22.41 -10.57 2.24
C ALA A 428 -21.03 -10.64 1.56
N GLY A 429 -20.34 -9.50 1.43
CA GLY A 429 -19.04 -9.41 0.78
C GLY A 429 -19.13 -9.17 -0.74
N GLU A 430 -20.29 -8.88 -1.30
CA GLU A 430 -20.52 -8.59 -2.71
C GLU A 430 -20.34 -7.10 -2.99
N SER A 431 -19.69 -6.73 -4.13
CA SER A 431 -19.49 -5.35 -4.57
C SER A 431 -19.90 -5.15 -6.02
N GLN A 432 -20.40 -3.95 -6.34
CA GLN A 432 -20.82 -3.60 -7.71
C GLN A 432 -19.67 -3.71 -8.72
N LEU A 433 -18.46 -3.31 -8.31
CA LEU A 433 -17.29 -3.37 -9.18
C LEU A 433 -16.80 -4.81 -9.35
N GLY A 434 -16.92 -5.63 -8.32
CA GLY A 434 -16.60 -7.06 -8.40
C GLY A 434 -17.54 -7.80 -9.36
N ASP A 435 -18.84 -7.49 -9.33
CA ASP A 435 -19.83 -8.02 -10.26
C ASP A 435 -19.50 -7.63 -11.70
N LEU A 436 -19.20 -6.35 -11.93
CA LEU A 436 -18.84 -5.83 -13.24
C LEU A 436 -17.61 -6.52 -13.83
N ILE A 437 -16.56 -6.71 -13.02
CA ILE A 437 -15.32 -7.38 -13.46
C ILE A 437 -15.59 -8.85 -13.77
N ALA A 438 -16.34 -9.55 -12.91
CA ALA A 438 -16.68 -10.96 -13.15
C ALA A 438 -17.52 -11.12 -14.44
N ASP A 439 -18.45 -10.20 -14.71
CA ASP A 439 -19.22 -10.18 -15.96
C ASP A 439 -18.32 -9.94 -17.17
N ALA A 440 -17.36 -9.03 -17.04
CA ALA A 440 -16.40 -8.75 -18.10
C ALA A 440 -15.50 -9.96 -18.42
N GLN A 441 -15.00 -10.67 -17.41
CA GLN A 441 -14.23 -11.89 -17.59
C GLN A 441 -15.05 -13.00 -18.25
N LEU A 442 -16.32 -13.14 -17.88
CA LEU A 442 -17.23 -14.13 -18.47
C LEU A 442 -17.52 -13.85 -19.94
N ALA A 443 -17.69 -12.59 -20.30
CA ALA A 443 -18.06 -12.16 -21.65
C ALA A 443 -16.90 -12.12 -22.64
N ASP A 444 -15.63 -12.25 -22.18
CA ASP A 444 -14.47 -12.09 -23.05
C ASP A 444 -14.32 -13.28 -24.02
N PRO A 445 -14.29 -13.03 -25.35
CA PRO A 445 -14.20 -14.11 -26.33
C PRO A 445 -12.84 -14.83 -26.31
N SER A 446 -11.79 -14.25 -25.75
CA SER A 446 -10.47 -14.84 -25.69
C SER A 446 -10.41 -16.11 -24.83
N VAL A 447 -11.36 -16.31 -23.93
CA VAL A 447 -11.42 -17.50 -23.05
C VAL A 447 -12.18 -18.68 -23.63
N VAL A 448 -12.75 -18.50 -24.83
CA VAL A 448 -13.48 -19.55 -25.55
C VAL A 448 -12.53 -20.47 -26.28
N THR A 449 -12.60 -21.76 -26.05
CA THR A 449 -11.75 -22.76 -26.73
C THR A 449 -12.57 -23.96 -27.18
N GLY A 450 -12.35 -24.43 -28.40
CA GLY A 450 -13.06 -25.58 -28.97
C GLY A 450 -14.59 -25.40 -29.02
N GLY A 451 -15.09 -24.15 -29.04
CA GLY A 451 -16.52 -23.79 -28.97
C GLY A 451 -17.14 -23.97 -27.60
N GLN A 452 -16.33 -24.15 -26.54
CA GLN A 452 -16.79 -24.19 -25.16
C GLN A 452 -16.63 -22.81 -24.51
N GLU A 453 -17.75 -22.24 -24.08
CA GLU A 453 -17.82 -20.96 -23.40
C GLU A 453 -17.86 -21.17 -21.89
N PRO A 454 -17.18 -20.33 -21.08
CA PRO A 454 -17.37 -20.31 -19.63
C PRO A 454 -18.81 -19.94 -19.27
N VAL A 455 -19.29 -20.48 -18.15
CA VAL A 455 -20.65 -20.20 -17.64
C VAL A 455 -20.63 -19.58 -16.25
N ILE A 456 -19.46 -19.49 -15.61
CA ILE A 456 -19.25 -18.86 -14.30
C ILE A 456 -17.90 -18.14 -14.35
N ALA A 457 -17.82 -16.91 -13.85
CA ALA A 457 -16.58 -16.22 -13.58
C ALA A 457 -16.38 -16.02 -12.07
N PHE A 458 -15.11 -16.02 -11.65
CA PHE A 458 -14.70 -15.72 -10.28
C PHE A 458 -13.62 -14.65 -10.27
N MET A 459 -13.82 -13.61 -9.45
CA MET A 459 -12.82 -12.56 -9.21
C MET A 459 -12.51 -12.43 -7.72
N ASN A 460 -11.24 -12.36 -7.37
CA ASN A 460 -10.80 -12.16 -6.00
C ASN A 460 -10.91 -10.68 -5.58
N PRO A 461 -11.32 -10.41 -4.32
CA PRO A 461 -11.48 -9.03 -3.85
C PRO A 461 -10.15 -8.25 -3.82
N GLY A 462 -9.02 -8.91 -3.58
CA GLY A 462 -7.69 -8.31 -3.57
C GLY A 462 -7.24 -7.80 -4.94
N GLY A 463 -7.80 -8.35 -6.01
CA GLY A 463 -7.53 -7.91 -7.39
C GLY A 463 -8.29 -6.65 -7.82
N ILE A 464 -9.09 -6.03 -6.93
CA ILE A 464 -9.87 -4.81 -7.21
C ILE A 464 -9.27 -3.66 -6.40
N ARG A 465 -8.51 -2.78 -7.03
CA ARG A 465 -7.63 -1.83 -6.33
C ARG A 465 -8.18 -0.43 -6.17
N ALA A 466 -9.10 0.01 -7.03
CA ALA A 466 -9.71 1.35 -6.99
C ALA A 466 -11.21 1.30 -7.31
N ASP A 467 -11.90 2.42 -7.13
CA ASP A 467 -13.29 2.62 -7.53
C ASP A 467 -13.35 3.32 -8.90
N LEU A 468 -14.45 3.16 -9.64
CA LEU A 468 -14.77 3.96 -10.83
C LEU A 468 -15.72 5.08 -10.47
N SER A 469 -15.36 6.31 -10.81
CA SER A 469 -16.24 7.48 -10.65
C SER A 469 -17.22 7.60 -11.81
N ALA A 470 -18.41 8.17 -11.54
CA ALA A 470 -19.40 8.47 -12.58
C ALA A 470 -18.84 9.37 -13.69
N GLY A 471 -19.14 9.04 -14.93
CA GLY A 471 -18.69 9.79 -16.11
C GLY A 471 -17.95 8.92 -17.12
N GLU A 472 -17.13 9.57 -17.95
CA GLU A 472 -16.23 8.88 -18.89
C GLU A 472 -15.21 8.08 -18.10
N VAL A 473 -14.91 6.87 -18.58
CA VAL A 473 -13.87 5.98 -18.04
C VAL A 473 -12.77 5.86 -19.08
N THR A 474 -11.54 6.17 -18.65
CA THR A 474 -10.33 5.99 -19.44
C THR A 474 -9.68 4.62 -19.19
N TYR A 475 -8.80 4.19 -20.08
CA TYR A 475 -8.02 2.95 -19.88
C TYR A 475 -7.16 3.02 -18.60
N GLU A 476 -6.61 4.21 -18.29
CA GLU A 476 -5.83 4.42 -17.07
C GLU A 476 -6.67 4.21 -15.79
N GLU A 477 -7.92 4.69 -15.78
CA GLU A 477 -8.82 4.49 -14.65
C GLU A 477 -9.19 3.01 -14.50
N ALA A 478 -9.47 2.29 -15.59
CA ALA A 478 -9.71 0.86 -15.57
C ALA A 478 -8.47 0.06 -15.14
N PHE A 479 -7.30 0.45 -15.61
CA PHE A 479 -6.04 -0.16 -15.22
C PHE A 479 -5.78 0.03 -13.72
N THR A 480 -6.11 1.20 -13.17
CA THR A 480 -5.99 1.46 -11.73
C THR A 480 -6.91 0.54 -10.90
N VAL A 481 -8.02 0.08 -11.48
CA VAL A 481 -8.90 -0.93 -10.85
C VAL A 481 -8.27 -2.32 -10.85
N GLN A 482 -7.66 -2.75 -11.98
CA GLN A 482 -7.05 -4.07 -12.18
C GLN A 482 -5.61 -3.94 -12.70
N PRO A 483 -4.62 -3.57 -11.85
CA PRO A 483 -3.28 -3.16 -12.30
C PRO A 483 -2.27 -4.32 -12.44
N PHE A 484 -2.72 -5.58 -12.60
CA PHE A 484 -1.84 -6.73 -12.53
C PHE A 484 -1.51 -7.34 -13.89
N ASN A 485 -2.14 -6.92 -14.98
CA ASN A 485 -2.00 -7.55 -16.30
C ASN A 485 -2.16 -9.08 -16.27
N ASN A 486 -3.08 -9.58 -15.45
CA ASN A 486 -3.34 -11.01 -15.38
C ASN A 486 -3.92 -11.54 -16.69
N TYR A 487 -3.53 -12.75 -17.06
CA TYR A 487 -4.24 -13.48 -18.11
C TYR A 487 -5.53 -14.09 -17.59
N LEU A 488 -6.57 -14.05 -18.38
CA LEU A 488 -7.78 -14.83 -18.12
C LEU A 488 -7.50 -16.31 -18.36
N VAL A 489 -8.01 -17.17 -17.50
CA VAL A 489 -7.87 -18.62 -17.61
C VAL A 489 -9.22 -19.29 -17.50
N SER A 490 -9.66 -19.97 -18.57
CA SER A 490 -10.83 -20.82 -18.48
C SER A 490 -10.43 -22.26 -18.18
N MET A 491 -11.23 -22.96 -17.37
CA MET A 491 -10.97 -24.34 -16.94
C MET A 491 -12.26 -25.07 -16.58
N ASP A 492 -12.15 -26.40 -16.49
CA ASP A 492 -13.26 -27.26 -16.14
C ASP A 492 -13.19 -27.64 -14.65
N LEU A 493 -14.27 -27.38 -13.91
CA LEU A 493 -14.46 -27.78 -12.51
C LEU A 493 -15.76 -28.57 -12.37
N THR A 494 -15.78 -29.57 -11.50
CA THR A 494 -17.04 -30.22 -11.09
C THR A 494 -17.83 -29.30 -10.14
N GLY A 495 -19.15 -29.48 -10.07
CA GLY A 495 -19.97 -28.71 -9.14
C GLY A 495 -19.55 -28.89 -7.67
N ALA A 496 -19.01 -30.07 -7.31
CA ALA A 496 -18.43 -30.30 -5.99
C ALA A 496 -17.20 -29.43 -5.76
N GLN A 497 -16.33 -29.24 -6.77
CA GLN A 497 -15.17 -28.35 -6.70
C GLN A 497 -15.59 -26.87 -6.63
N VAL A 498 -16.61 -26.46 -7.40
CA VAL A 498 -17.18 -25.11 -7.30
C VAL A 498 -17.67 -24.83 -5.87
N LYS A 499 -18.40 -25.74 -5.26
CA LYS A 499 -18.84 -25.60 -3.85
C LYS A 499 -17.67 -25.60 -2.86
N GLN A 500 -16.62 -26.35 -3.14
CA GLN A 500 -15.40 -26.33 -2.33
C GLN A 500 -14.68 -24.99 -2.39
N LEU A 501 -14.56 -24.35 -3.58
CA LEU A 501 -14.04 -22.98 -3.73
C LEU A 501 -14.81 -21.98 -2.86
N LEU A 502 -16.14 -22.03 -2.90
CA LEU A 502 -16.97 -21.17 -2.09
C LEU A 502 -16.75 -21.39 -0.58
N LYS A 503 -16.43 -22.60 -0.15
CA LYS A 503 -16.09 -22.92 1.23
C LYS A 503 -14.69 -22.38 1.61
N GLU A 504 -13.74 -22.42 0.70
CA GLU A 504 -12.37 -21.92 0.91
C GLU A 504 -12.33 -20.43 1.24
N GLN A 505 -13.33 -19.64 0.83
CA GLN A 505 -13.47 -18.23 1.15
C GLN A 505 -13.43 -17.89 2.65
N VAL A 506 -13.83 -18.83 3.49
CA VAL A 506 -14.01 -18.63 4.94
C VAL A 506 -13.40 -19.77 5.78
N THR A 507 -12.65 -20.68 5.14
CA THR A 507 -11.97 -21.81 5.79
C THR A 507 -10.52 -21.91 5.33
N GLY A 508 -9.73 -22.78 5.96
CA GLY A 508 -8.33 -22.95 5.61
C GLY A 508 -7.53 -21.67 5.82
N ALA A 509 -6.79 -21.23 4.81
CA ALA A 509 -6.01 -20.01 4.85
C ALA A 509 -6.87 -18.74 5.10
N ASN A 510 -8.14 -18.77 4.70
CA ASN A 510 -9.06 -17.63 4.82
C ASN A 510 -9.93 -17.67 6.09
N ALA A 511 -9.68 -18.59 7.03
CA ALA A 511 -10.49 -18.72 8.24
C ALA A 511 -10.40 -17.50 9.17
N ALA A 512 -9.26 -16.82 9.21
CA ALA A 512 -9.05 -15.63 10.04
C ALA A 512 -9.51 -14.33 9.35
N SER A 513 -9.45 -14.29 8.01
CA SER A 513 -9.84 -13.12 7.21
C SER A 513 -10.49 -13.64 5.93
N SER A 514 -11.82 -13.58 5.86
CA SER A 514 -12.58 -14.10 4.72
C SER A 514 -12.27 -13.33 3.43
N LYS A 515 -12.13 -14.08 2.33
CA LYS A 515 -11.94 -13.55 0.96
C LYS A 515 -13.12 -13.98 0.10
N ILE A 516 -14.12 -13.12 -0.02
CA ILE A 516 -15.36 -13.44 -0.75
C ILE A 516 -15.13 -13.20 -2.25
N LEU A 517 -15.17 -14.27 -3.03
CA LEU A 517 -15.06 -14.21 -4.49
C LEU A 517 -16.28 -13.52 -5.08
N GLN A 518 -16.06 -12.54 -5.93
CA GLN A 518 -17.09 -11.91 -6.74
C GLN A 518 -17.46 -12.84 -7.90
N VAL A 519 -18.72 -12.85 -8.30
CA VAL A 519 -19.21 -13.84 -9.26
C VAL A 519 -20.00 -13.18 -10.40
N SER A 520 -19.98 -13.82 -11.58
CA SER A 520 -20.68 -13.31 -12.75
C SER A 520 -22.19 -13.44 -12.66
N GLU A 521 -22.91 -12.68 -13.51
CA GLU A 521 -24.35 -12.79 -13.70
C GLU A 521 -24.78 -14.24 -13.98
N GLY A 522 -25.96 -14.61 -13.50
CA GLY A 522 -26.48 -15.98 -13.59
C GLY A 522 -26.04 -16.89 -12.45
N PHE A 523 -24.89 -16.64 -11.78
CA PHE A 523 -24.43 -17.42 -10.67
C PHE A 523 -24.77 -16.79 -9.33
N SER A 524 -25.26 -17.58 -8.37
CA SER A 524 -25.55 -17.10 -7.02
C SER A 524 -25.35 -18.18 -5.95
N TYR A 525 -25.08 -17.74 -4.72
CA TYR A 525 -24.90 -18.67 -3.60
C TYR A 525 -25.19 -18.01 -2.24
N THR A 526 -25.34 -18.85 -1.22
CA THR A 526 -25.46 -18.43 0.18
C THR A 526 -24.32 -19.03 0.99
N TRP A 527 -23.68 -18.24 1.84
CA TRP A 527 -22.61 -18.67 2.75
C TRP A 527 -22.88 -18.25 4.19
N SER A 528 -22.24 -18.93 5.14
CA SER A 528 -22.22 -18.56 6.55
C SER A 528 -20.81 -18.64 7.13
N ALA A 529 -20.58 -17.95 8.24
CA ALA A 529 -19.26 -17.82 8.86
C ALA A 529 -18.63 -19.15 9.33
N ASP A 530 -19.44 -20.20 9.50
CA ASP A 530 -18.98 -21.56 9.82
C ASP A 530 -18.49 -22.35 8.58
N GLY A 531 -18.51 -21.75 7.40
CA GLY A 531 -18.14 -22.37 6.13
C GLY A 531 -19.25 -23.20 5.47
N THR A 532 -20.49 -23.09 5.95
CA THR A 532 -21.65 -23.73 5.28
C THR A 532 -21.98 -22.98 3.99
N ILE A 533 -22.03 -23.71 2.88
CA ILE A 533 -22.43 -23.20 1.56
C ILE A 533 -23.75 -23.83 1.15
N SER A 534 -24.71 -23.03 0.70
CA SER A 534 -26.04 -23.47 0.29
C SER A 534 -26.56 -22.65 -0.88
N ASN A 535 -27.67 -23.05 -1.46
CA ASN A 535 -28.35 -22.34 -2.56
C ASN A 535 -27.41 -21.97 -3.72
N VAL A 536 -26.46 -22.86 -4.07
CA VAL A 536 -25.55 -22.62 -5.19
C VAL A 536 -26.32 -22.86 -6.48
N MET A 537 -26.58 -21.77 -7.23
CA MET A 537 -27.44 -21.76 -8.40
C MET A 537 -26.70 -21.19 -9.61
N LEU A 538 -26.97 -21.74 -10.76
CA LEU A 538 -26.58 -21.21 -12.07
C LEU A 538 -27.82 -21.12 -12.94
N ASP A 539 -28.17 -19.93 -13.43
CA ASP A 539 -29.37 -19.63 -14.22
C ASP A 539 -30.66 -20.19 -13.60
N GLY A 540 -30.78 -20.07 -12.28
CA GLY A 540 -31.91 -20.56 -11.51
C GLY A 540 -31.97 -22.07 -11.31
N ALA A 541 -30.97 -22.83 -11.80
CA ALA A 541 -30.85 -24.28 -11.57
C ALA A 541 -29.77 -24.57 -10.52
N ALA A 542 -30.01 -25.57 -9.65
CA ALA A 542 -29.03 -25.94 -8.64
C ALA A 542 -27.77 -26.54 -9.27
N VAL A 543 -26.58 -26.10 -8.83
CA VAL A 543 -25.30 -26.67 -9.25
C VAL A 543 -25.18 -28.10 -8.73
N ALA A 544 -25.07 -29.07 -9.65
CA ALA A 544 -24.98 -30.49 -9.34
C ALA A 544 -23.53 -30.94 -9.17
N ASP A 545 -23.20 -31.64 -8.09
CA ASP A 545 -21.83 -32.03 -7.71
C ASP A 545 -21.06 -32.77 -8.82
N GLY A 546 -21.75 -33.67 -9.53
CA GLY A 546 -21.12 -34.51 -10.57
C GLY A 546 -21.10 -33.86 -11.97
N THR A 547 -21.66 -32.68 -12.14
CA THR A 547 -21.66 -31.97 -13.43
C THR A 547 -20.40 -31.13 -13.56
N THR A 548 -19.79 -31.15 -14.74
CA THR A 548 -18.65 -30.29 -15.07
C THR A 548 -19.14 -28.95 -15.59
N TYR A 549 -18.59 -27.88 -15.05
CA TYR A 549 -18.83 -26.51 -15.46
C TYR A 549 -17.53 -25.90 -15.97
N ARG A 550 -17.58 -25.24 -17.11
CA ARG A 550 -16.47 -24.45 -17.56
C ARG A 550 -16.54 -23.09 -16.88
N ILE A 551 -15.47 -22.73 -16.17
CA ILE A 551 -15.38 -21.46 -15.46
C ILE A 551 -14.26 -20.60 -16.04
N VAL A 552 -14.25 -19.31 -15.73
CA VAL A 552 -13.15 -18.39 -16.00
C VAL A 552 -12.73 -17.66 -14.73
N THR A 553 -11.45 -17.38 -14.63
CA THR A 553 -10.84 -16.57 -13.56
C THR A 553 -9.52 -15.99 -14.08
N ASN A 554 -8.80 -15.21 -13.28
CA ASN A 554 -7.44 -14.78 -13.63
C ASN A 554 -6.41 -15.88 -13.34
N ASN A 555 -5.20 -15.75 -13.92
CA ASN A 555 -4.13 -16.74 -13.73
C ASN A 555 -3.68 -16.84 -12.28
N PHE A 556 -3.67 -15.74 -11.53
CA PHE A 556 -3.35 -15.73 -10.10
C PHE A 556 -4.25 -16.71 -9.31
N LEU A 557 -5.58 -16.60 -9.46
CA LEU A 557 -6.51 -17.55 -8.84
C LEU A 557 -6.36 -18.97 -9.43
N SER A 558 -6.17 -19.09 -10.76
CA SER A 558 -5.94 -20.38 -11.42
C SER A 558 -4.78 -21.16 -10.81
N ASP A 559 -3.78 -20.45 -10.30
CA ASP A 559 -2.59 -21.01 -9.64
C ASP A 559 -2.78 -21.19 -8.13
N GLY A 560 -4.00 -20.97 -7.62
CA GLY A 560 -4.38 -21.18 -6.21
C GLY A 560 -4.09 -20.01 -5.30
N GLY A 561 -3.86 -18.82 -5.85
CA GLY A 561 -3.68 -17.59 -5.10
C GLY A 561 -4.82 -17.28 -4.14
N ASP A 562 -4.58 -16.40 -3.18
CA ASP A 562 -5.55 -16.01 -2.14
C ASP A 562 -6.10 -17.17 -1.29
N GLY A 563 -5.39 -18.30 -1.23
CA GLY A 563 -5.81 -19.46 -0.43
C GLY A 563 -6.93 -20.29 -1.07
N PHE A 564 -7.00 -20.33 -2.42
CA PHE A 564 -7.96 -21.11 -3.20
C PHE A 564 -7.33 -22.31 -3.94
N PRO A 565 -6.80 -23.32 -3.24
CA PRO A 565 -6.08 -24.44 -3.84
C PRO A 565 -6.92 -25.28 -4.81
N THR A 566 -8.25 -25.24 -4.70
CA THR A 566 -9.14 -25.99 -5.59
C THR A 566 -8.99 -25.56 -7.06
N PHE A 567 -8.64 -24.32 -7.38
CA PHE A 567 -8.40 -23.89 -8.75
C PHE A 567 -7.21 -24.63 -9.40
N LYS A 568 -6.19 -25.05 -8.60
CA LYS A 568 -5.06 -25.86 -9.13
C LYS A 568 -5.52 -27.19 -9.74
N ALA A 569 -6.63 -27.73 -9.25
CA ALA A 569 -7.19 -29.00 -9.71
C ALA A 569 -8.03 -28.85 -11.00
N GLY A 570 -8.24 -27.64 -11.50
CA GLY A 570 -8.97 -27.38 -12.73
C GLY A 570 -8.35 -28.10 -13.94
N GLN A 571 -9.22 -28.69 -14.76
CA GLN A 571 -8.82 -29.44 -15.94
C GLN A 571 -9.01 -28.61 -17.20
N ASN A 572 -8.33 -28.98 -18.28
CA ASN A 572 -8.46 -28.34 -19.59
C ASN A 572 -8.26 -26.80 -19.52
N LYS A 573 -7.25 -26.35 -18.73
CA LYS A 573 -6.92 -24.94 -18.61
C LYS A 573 -6.54 -24.36 -19.98
N TYR A 574 -7.11 -23.19 -20.28
CA TYR A 574 -6.84 -22.45 -21.49
C TYR A 574 -6.64 -20.97 -21.15
N PHE A 575 -5.53 -20.40 -21.58
CA PHE A 575 -5.15 -19.02 -21.33
C PHE A 575 -5.70 -18.11 -22.43
N GLY A 576 -6.48 -17.13 -22.04
CA GLY A 576 -7.07 -16.08 -22.87
C GLY A 576 -6.21 -14.81 -22.93
N GLY A 577 -6.87 -13.67 -23.14
CA GLY A 577 -6.28 -12.33 -23.13
C GLY A 577 -6.07 -11.77 -21.71
N LEU A 578 -5.67 -10.51 -21.65
CA LEU A 578 -5.48 -9.79 -20.39
C LEU A 578 -6.83 -9.45 -19.76
N ASP A 579 -6.92 -9.55 -18.44
CA ASP A 579 -8.12 -9.21 -17.66
C ASP A 579 -8.50 -7.74 -17.79
N ILE A 580 -7.53 -6.84 -17.87
CA ILE A 580 -7.75 -5.41 -18.10
C ILE A 580 -8.36 -5.12 -19.48
N ASP A 581 -7.94 -5.85 -20.52
CA ASP A 581 -8.51 -5.68 -21.86
C ASP A 581 -9.94 -6.21 -21.92
N ALA A 582 -10.23 -7.35 -21.26
CA ALA A 582 -11.60 -7.85 -21.10
C ALA A 582 -12.49 -6.83 -20.41
N PHE A 583 -12.02 -6.21 -19.34
CA PHE A 583 -12.73 -5.17 -18.60
C PHE A 583 -12.99 -3.92 -19.46
N ALA A 584 -11.98 -3.43 -20.18
CA ALA A 584 -12.10 -2.29 -21.10
C ALA A 584 -13.11 -2.56 -22.22
N ASN A 585 -13.01 -3.72 -22.87
CA ASN A 585 -13.89 -4.13 -23.96
C ASN A 585 -15.36 -4.27 -23.48
N TYR A 586 -15.56 -4.79 -22.27
CA TYR A 586 -16.91 -4.92 -21.70
C TYR A 586 -17.54 -3.57 -21.39
N LEU A 587 -16.78 -2.63 -20.82
CA LEU A 587 -17.25 -1.26 -20.58
C LEU A 587 -17.58 -0.54 -21.89
N GLU A 588 -16.76 -0.70 -22.93
CA GLU A 588 -17.02 -0.11 -24.25
C GLU A 588 -18.33 -0.65 -24.87
N ALA A 589 -18.53 -1.96 -24.77
CA ALA A 589 -19.72 -2.63 -25.32
C ALA A 589 -21.01 -2.30 -24.54
N ASN A 590 -20.93 -2.00 -23.25
CA ASN A 590 -22.08 -1.77 -22.35
C ASN A 590 -22.22 -0.30 -21.92
N SER A 591 -21.58 0.63 -22.62
CA SER A 591 -21.62 2.07 -22.29
C SER A 591 -22.95 2.73 -22.70
N PRO A 592 -23.60 3.56 -21.84
CA PRO A 592 -23.22 3.83 -20.46
C PRO A 592 -23.61 2.68 -19.52
N TYR A 593 -22.65 2.16 -18.77
CA TYR A 593 -22.88 1.10 -17.80
C TYR A 593 -23.62 1.63 -16.56
N THR A 594 -24.59 0.85 -16.08
CA THR A 594 -25.30 1.12 -14.83
C THR A 594 -25.22 -0.12 -13.95
N PRO A 595 -24.64 -0.02 -12.73
CA PRO A 595 -24.50 -1.18 -11.86
C PRO A 595 -25.86 -1.75 -11.44
N GLY A 596 -25.93 -3.08 -11.38
CA GLY A 596 -27.09 -3.81 -10.88
C GLY A 596 -27.19 -3.79 -9.35
N ALA A 597 -28.27 -4.39 -8.84
CA ALA A 597 -28.44 -4.63 -7.42
C ALA A 597 -27.54 -5.80 -6.96
N LEU A 598 -26.95 -5.70 -5.77
CA LEU A 598 -26.13 -6.74 -5.14
C LEU A 598 -27.03 -7.88 -4.61
N THR A 599 -27.18 -8.94 -5.38
CA THR A 599 -28.11 -10.06 -5.10
C THR A 599 -27.52 -11.44 -5.40
N ARG A 600 -26.27 -11.50 -5.88
CA ARG A 600 -25.61 -12.76 -6.26
C ARG A 600 -25.09 -13.52 -5.05
N ILE A 601 -24.69 -12.81 -4.01
CA ILE A 601 -24.10 -13.38 -2.80
C ILE A 601 -24.98 -13.05 -1.59
N THR A 602 -25.32 -14.07 -0.82
CA THR A 602 -26.11 -13.92 0.42
C THR A 602 -25.33 -14.47 1.61
N LYS A 603 -25.36 -13.77 2.74
CA LYS A 603 -24.81 -14.23 4.02
C LYS A 603 -25.92 -14.58 4.99
N GLN A 604 -25.81 -15.74 5.64
CA GLN A 604 -26.68 -16.22 6.74
C GLN A 604 -26.07 -15.99 8.10
#